data_e6e465198f2c82b97c0acec75f65b789
#
_entry.id   e6e465198f2c82b97c0acec75f65b789
#
_cell.length_a   1.000
_cell.length_b   1.000
_cell.length_c   1.000
_cell.angle_alpha   90.00
_cell.angle_beta   90.00
_cell.angle_gamma   90.00
#
_symmetry.space_group_name_H-M   'P 1'
#
loop_
_entity.id
_entity.type
_entity.pdbx_description
1 polymer ?
#
loop_
_entity_poly.entity_id
_entity_poly.type
_entity_poly.pdbx_seq_one_letter_code
_entity_poly.pdbx_strand_id
1 'polypeptide(L)'
;MKHDTIGVDVSKDHLDAHRLADGATRRFANDKGGHKALIKWLAETPLNRVVFEPTGPYHRAVERALGASGVPFVKVNPRQARRFAEATGKLAKTDRLDAAILARMGSLLELEARPARSEVLFELKELYLAREALVKDRTAARNRGKALTLSLLKRQNAQRLEQIDRQIATVEAAILQIVEADESLADRFAILISIPGVSITAFALLIAMPELGSLEAGQAANLAGLAPIARQSGRWTGRSSIRGGRADVRQALYMPALVAARFNPDMKAKYAHLIKTGKPAKVALTAIMRKLVVLANALLKANRTWTPKTA
;
A
#
# COMPACT_ATOMS: atom_id res chain seq x y z
N MET A 1 22.68 -2.35 26.83
CA MET A 1 23.45 -2.30 25.58
C MET A 1 22.62 -1.53 24.57
N LYS A 2 23.19 -0.51 23.89
CA LYS A 2 22.48 0.19 22.82
C LYS A 2 22.40 -0.74 21.63
N HIS A 3 21.20 -1.17 21.26
CA HIS A 3 20.98 -1.92 20.03
C HIS A 3 21.22 -1.02 18.81
N ASP A 4 21.92 -1.54 17.81
CA ASP A 4 22.36 -0.78 16.64
C ASP A 4 21.24 -0.63 15.59
N THR A 5 21.34 0.43 14.79
CA THR A 5 20.48 0.67 13.62
C THR A 5 21.33 0.69 12.37
N ILE A 6 20.97 -0.15 11.41
CA ILE A 6 21.70 -0.27 10.15
C ILE A 6 20.84 0.27 9.02
N GLY A 7 21.38 1.20 8.24
CA GLY A 7 20.77 1.67 6.99
C GLY A 7 21.28 0.88 5.81
N VAL A 8 20.36 0.55 4.88
CA VAL A 8 20.71 -0.15 3.64
C VAL A 8 20.14 0.62 2.46
N ASP A 9 20.99 1.15 1.60
CA ASP A 9 20.58 1.62 0.29
C ASP A 9 20.51 0.44 -0.69
N VAL A 10 19.40 0.36 -1.42
CA VAL A 10 19.10 -0.78 -2.29
C VAL A 10 19.14 -0.35 -3.75
N SER A 11 20.07 -0.90 -4.51
CA SER A 11 20.14 -0.77 -5.96
C SER A 11 19.82 -2.10 -6.67
N LYS A 12 19.84 -2.09 -7.99
CA LYS A 12 19.64 -3.30 -8.79
C LYS A 12 20.65 -4.39 -8.46
N ASP A 13 21.93 -4.03 -8.42
CA ASP A 13 23.03 -4.97 -8.37
C ASP A 13 23.72 -5.02 -7.00
N HIS A 14 23.51 -3.99 -6.15
CA HIS A 14 24.22 -3.83 -4.89
C HIS A 14 23.32 -3.38 -3.74
N LEU A 15 23.76 -3.72 -2.53
CA LEU A 15 23.24 -3.25 -1.26
C LEU A 15 24.39 -2.54 -0.52
N ASP A 16 24.25 -1.24 -0.29
CA ASP A 16 25.21 -0.47 0.51
C ASP A 16 24.69 -0.36 1.94
N ALA A 17 25.37 -0.99 2.88
CA ALA A 17 25.00 -1.02 4.28
C ALA A 17 25.89 -0.10 5.11
N HIS A 18 25.28 0.61 6.07
CA HIS A 18 25.96 1.47 7.04
C HIS A 18 25.48 1.15 8.46
N ARG A 19 26.42 0.80 9.33
CA ARG A 19 26.21 0.55 10.76
C ARG A 19 26.37 1.86 11.54
N LEU A 20 25.36 2.27 12.28
CA LEU A 20 25.37 3.58 12.94
C LEU A 20 26.30 3.64 14.15
N ALA A 21 26.48 2.54 14.88
CA ALA A 21 27.24 2.49 16.14
C ALA A 21 28.72 2.77 15.97
N ASP A 22 29.34 2.19 14.93
CA ASP A 22 30.81 2.27 14.67
C ASP A 22 31.15 2.96 13.33
N GLY A 23 30.13 3.34 12.55
CA GLY A 23 30.32 3.95 11.24
C GLY A 23 30.77 2.97 10.15
N ALA A 24 30.82 1.66 10.43
CA ALA A 24 31.22 0.66 9.45
C ALA A 24 30.32 0.63 8.22
N THR A 25 30.92 0.57 7.04
CA THR A 25 30.21 0.49 5.76
C THR A 25 30.63 -0.75 5.00
N ARG A 26 29.67 -1.44 4.36
CA ARG A 26 29.97 -2.60 3.53
C ARG A 26 29.03 -2.69 2.35
N ARG A 27 29.55 -3.06 1.20
CA ARG A 27 28.78 -3.35 -0.01
C ARG A 27 28.61 -4.84 -0.18
N PHE A 28 27.38 -5.25 -0.52
CA PHE A 28 27.00 -6.63 -0.82
C PHE A 28 26.38 -6.70 -2.21
N ALA A 29 26.45 -7.84 -2.88
CA ALA A 29 25.68 -8.07 -4.09
C ALA A 29 24.18 -8.18 -3.76
N ASN A 30 23.30 -7.71 -4.64
CA ASN A 30 21.86 -7.86 -4.47
C ASN A 30 21.37 -9.19 -5.08
N ASP A 31 21.95 -10.29 -4.60
CA ASP A 31 21.64 -11.67 -4.97
C ASP A 31 21.56 -12.58 -3.73
N LYS A 32 21.27 -13.86 -3.93
CA LYS A 32 21.16 -14.83 -2.81
C LYS A 32 22.42 -14.92 -1.97
N GLY A 33 23.60 -14.83 -2.59
CA GLY A 33 24.90 -14.88 -1.89
C GLY A 33 25.13 -13.64 -1.04
N GLY A 34 24.93 -12.47 -1.64
CA GLY A 34 25.07 -11.18 -0.96
C GLY A 34 24.05 -10.98 0.17
N HIS A 35 22.81 -11.47 0.02
CA HIS A 35 21.82 -11.45 1.11
C HIS A 35 22.27 -12.29 2.31
N LYS A 36 22.82 -13.50 2.08
CA LYS A 36 23.39 -14.33 3.15
C LYS A 36 24.56 -13.64 3.84
N ALA A 37 25.45 -13.01 3.06
CA ALA A 37 26.60 -12.27 3.59
C ALA A 37 26.16 -11.05 4.40
N LEU A 38 25.12 -10.31 3.93
CA LEU A 38 24.52 -9.21 4.68
C LEU A 38 23.96 -9.70 6.03
N ILE A 39 23.15 -10.75 6.04
CA ILE A 39 22.55 -11.31 7.26
C ILE A 39 23.65 -11.75 8.25
N LYS A 40 24.71 -12.39 7.78
CA LYS A 40 25.87 -12.75 8.61
C LYS A 40 26.52 -11.51 9.24
N TRP A 41 26.72 -10.45 8.45
CA TRP A 41 27.30 -9.18 8.93
C TRP A 41 26.38 -8.45 9.93
N LEU A 42 25.06 -8.51 9.73
CA LEU A 42 24.08 -7.96 10.67
C LEU A 42 24.12 -8.66 12.04
N ALA A 43 24.46 -9.94 12.08
CA ALA A 43 24.54 -10.74 13.30
C ALA A 43 25.80 -10.50 14.13
N GLU A 44 26.79 -9.74 13.63
CA GLU A 44 28.04 -9.43 14.34
C GLU A 44 27.82 -8.51 15.56
N THR A 45 26.70 -7.76 15.59
CA THR A 45 26.37 -6.82 16.68
C THR A 45 24.90 -6.95 17.09
N PRO A 46 24.56 -6.62 18.34
CA PRO A 46 23.15 -6.56 18.77
C PRO A 46 22.38 -5.55 17.93
N LEU A 47 21.47 -6.07 17.09
CA LEU A 47 20.72 -5.28 16.11
C LEU A 47 19.37 -4.85 16.67
N ASN A 48 19.03 -3.57 16.53
CA ASN A 48 17.69 -3.08 16.78
C ASN A 48 16.80 -3.19 15.52
N ARG A 49 17.33 -2.70 14.39
CA ARG A 49 16.59 -2.71 13.11
C ARG A 49 17.49 -2.43 11.91
N VAL A 50 17.05 -2.94 10.77
CA VAL A 50 17.53 -2.52 9.46
C VAL A 50 16.55 -1.52 8.86
N VAL A 51 17.04 -0.40 8.31
CA VAL A 51 16.22 0.63 7.66
C VAL A 51 16.61 0.74 6.20
N PHE A 52 15.65 0.59 5.30
CA PHE A 52 15.90 0.73 3.87
C PHE A 52 14.77 1.44 3.12
N GLU A 53 15.12 2.04 1.99
CA GLU A 53 14.18 2.63 1.05
C GLU A 53 13.79 1.60 -0.02
N PRO A 54 12.47 1.36 -0.26
CA PRO A 54 12.04 0.44 -1.31
C PRO A 54 12.29 1.05 -2.68
N THR A 55 13.28 0.51 -3.40
CA THR A 55 13.66 0.94 -4.75
C THR A 55 13.11 -0.03 -5.79
N GLY A 56 12.06 0.39 -6.52
CA GLY A 56 11.42 -0.42 -7.56
C GLY A 56 11.15 -1.87 -7.11
N PRO A 57 11.43 -2.89 -7.93
CA PRO A 57 11.31 -4.30 -7.55
C PRO A 57 12.52 -4.83 -6.76
N TYR A 58 13.64 -4.12 -6.76
CA TYR A 58 14.96 -4.63 -6.33
C TYR A 58 15.05 -4.91 -4.83
N HIS A 59 14.24 -4.24 -4.00
CA HIS A 59 14.20 -4.47 -2.56
C HIS A 59 13.47 -5.76 -2.15
N ARG A 60 12.68 -6.38 -3.05
CA ARG A 60 11.81 -7.52 -2.68
C ARG A 60 12.58 -8.74 -2.20
N ALA A 61 13.70 -9.05 -2.87
CA ALA A 61 14.51 -10.23 -2.53
C ALA A 61 15.22 -10.07 -1.18
N VAL A 62 15.81 -8.91 -0.90
CA VAL A 62 16.44 -8.63 0.40
C VAL A 62 15.40 -8.55 1.52
N GLU A 63 14.21 -7.98 1.28
CA GLU A 63 13.10 -7.96 2.23
C GLU A 63 12.69 -9.38 2.66
N ARG A 64 12.54 -10.30 1.69
CA ARG A 64 12.27 -11.72 1.96
C ARG A 64 13.37 -12.37 2.77
N ALA A 65 14.65 -12.14 2.39
CA ALA A 65 15.79 -12.70 3.09
C ALA A 65 15.87 -12.23 4.55
N LEU A 66 15.67 -10.94 4.80
CA LEU A 66 15.62 -10.38 6.16
C LEU A 66 14.45 -10.98 6.97
N GLY A 67 13.26 -11.06 6.36
CA GLY A 67 12.08 -11.63 6.99
C GLY A 67 12.25 -13.10 7.36
N ALA A 68 12.76 -13.92 6.43
CA ALA A 68 13.01 -15.35 6.66
C ALA A 68 14.07 -15.60 7.75
N SER A 69 14.96 -14.65 7.98
CA SER A 69 16.01 -14.72 9.01
C SER A 69 15.60 -14.06 10.34
N GLY A 70 14.34 -13.61 10.48
CA GLY A 70 13.86 -12.95 11.69
C GLY A 70 14.50 -11.58 11.97
N VAL A 71 15.18 -10.99 11.00
CA VAL A 71 15.85 -9.69 11.15
C VAL A 71 14.78 -8.58 11.16
N PRO A 72 14.70 -7.75 12.23
CA PRO A 72 13.77 -6.66 12.28
C PRO A 72 14.13 -5.57 11.28
N PHE A 73 13.16 -5.13 10.46
CA PHE A 73 13.42 -4.08 9.48
C PHE A 73 12.26 -3.08 9.33
N VAL A 74 12.61 -1.89 8.82
CA VAL A 74 11.68 -0.80 8.51
C VAL A 74 11.87 -0.35 7.07
N LYS A 75 10.78 -0.27 6.32
CA LYS A 75 10.75 0.40 5.02
C LYS A 75 10.34 1.85 5.19
N VAL A 76 11.18 2.77 4.76
CA VAL A 76 10.89 4.20 4.82
C VAL A 76 10.36 4.72 3.49
N ASN A 77 9.52 5.74 3.56
CA ASN A 77 9.03 6.39 2.34
C ASN A 77 10.14 7.23 1.71
N PRO A 78 10.43 7.10 0.39
CA PRO A 78 11.47 7.86 -0.31
C PRO A 78 11.41 9.37 -0.07
N ARG A 79 10.20 9.93 -0.06
CA ARG A 79 10.02 11.37 0.21
C ARG A 79 10.36 11.76 1.65
N GLN A 80 10.13 10.86 2.61
CA GLN A 80 10.48 11.11 4.01
C GLN A 80 11.99 11.03 4.20
N ALA A 81 12.65 10.01 3.62
CA ALA A 81 14.11 9.88 3.63
C ALA A 81 14.76 11.13 3.01
N ARG A 82 14.29 11.56 1.83
CA ARG A 82 14.79 12.78 1.18
C ARG A 82 14.64 14.04 2.04
N ARG A 83 13.46 14.27 2.63
CA ARG A 83 13.22 15.42 3.50
C ARG A 83 14.04 15.36 4.77
N PHE A 84 14.28 14.18 5.31
CA PHE A 84 15.15 14.00 6.47
C PHE A 84 16.60 14.33 6.11
N ALA A 85 17.10 13.93 4.95
CA ALA A 85 18.41 14.30 4.44
C ALA A 85 18.54 15.83 4.30
N GLU A 86 17.56 16.49 3.68
CA GLU A 86 17.51 17.95 3.55
C GLU A 86 17.49 18.66 4.90
N ALA A 87 16.68 18.20 5.86
CA ALA A 87 16.57 18.76 7.20
C ALA A 87 17.86 18.59 8.03
N THR A 88 18.69 17.59 7.73
CA THR A 88 19.99 17.36 8.37
C THR A 88 21.17 18.00 7.63
N GLY A 89 20.91 18.84 6.61
CA GLY A 89 21.93 19.53 5.82
C GLY A 89 22.73 18.63 4.87
N LYS A 90 22.27 17.41 4.61
CA LYS A 90 22.92 16.46 3.70
C LYS A 90 22.29 16.58 2.30
N LEU A 91 22.86 17.47 1.48
CA LEU A 91 22.38 17.70 0.11
C LEU A 91 23.06 16.81 -0.95
N ALA A 92 24.28 16.34 -0.66
CA ALA A 92 24.99 15.44 -1.55
C ALA A 92 24.33 14.06 -1.59
N LYS A 93 24.22 13.49 -2.78
CA LYS A 93 23.63 12.17 -3.01
C LYS A 93 24.71 11.20 -3.44
N THR A 94 25.02 10.23 -2.56
CA THR A 94 25.86 9.05 -2.88
C THR A 94 25.29 7.86 -2.12
N ASP A 95 25.38 6.65 -2.65
CA ASP A 95 24.83 5.44 -2.05
C ASP A 95 25.28 5.23 -0.60
N ARG A 96 26.54 5.56 -0.28
CA ARG A 96 27.09 5.51 1.08
C ARG A 96 26.43 6.53 2.04
N LEU A 97 26.19 7.74 1.55
CA LEU A 97 25.52 8.79 2.32
C LEU A 97 24.04 8.45 2.53
N ASP A 98 23.41 7.86 1.52
CA ASP A 98 21.99 7.46 1.59
C ASP A 98 21.80 6.35 2.63
N ALA A 99 22.68 5.33 2.69
CA ALA A 99 22.66 4.32 3.76
C ALA A 99 22.88 4.91 5.16
N ALA A 100 23.85 5.83 5.33
CA ALA A 100 24.09 6.49 6.60
C ALA A 100 22.92 7.37 7.06
N ILE A 101 22.27 8.06 6.12
CA ILE A 101 21.07 8.86 6.38
C ILE A 101 19.91 7.96 6.83
N LEU A 102 19.72 6.80 6.20
CA LEU A 102 18.68 5.82 6.57
C LEU A 102 18.92 5.27 8.00
N ALA A 103 20.16 4.91 8.33
CA ALA A 103 20.51 4.46 9.68
C ALA A 103 20.22 5.54 10.73
N ARG A 104 20.62 6.79 10.47
CA ARG A 104 20.38 7.93 11.36
C ARG A 104 18.90 8.26 11.49
N MET A 105 18.15 8.21 10.39
CA MET A 105 16.69 8.40 10.38
C MET A 105 16.00 7.35 11.25
N GLY A 106 16.36 6.08 11.12
CA GLY A 106 15.78 4.98 11.90
C GLY A 106 16.05 5.11 13.39
N SER A 107 17.22 5.59 13.77
CA SER A 107 17.60 5.81 15.17
C SER A 107 16.90 7.04 15.78
N LEU A 108 16.94 8.19 15.09
CA LEU A 108 16.41 9.46 15.62
C LEU A 108 14.88 9.51 15.67
N LEU A 109 14.20 8.86 14.71
CA LEU A 109 12.73 8.82 14.68
C LEU A 109 12.16 7.58 15.38
N GLU A 110 13.01 6.76 16.01
CA GLU A 110 12.62 5.55 16.76
C GLU A 110 11.65 4.66 15.94
N LEU A 111 11.94 4.51 14.62
CA LEU A 111 11.07 3.80 13.71
C LEU A 111 10.90 2.34 14.16
N GLU A 112 9.66 1.92 14.34
CA GLU A 112 9.33 0.56 14.76
C GLU A 112 9.45 -0.42 13.59
N ALA A 113 10.13 -1.53 13.85
CA ALA A 113 10.16 -2.65 12.90
C ALA A 113 8.77 -3.25 12.75
N ARG A 114 8.38 -3.55 11.52
CA ARG A 114 7.15 -4.25 11.23
C ARG A 114 7.45 -5.70 10.89
N PRO A 115 6.56 -6.64 11.21
CA PRO A 115 6.73 -8.02 10.80
C PRO A 115 6.85 -8.09 9.27
N ALA A 116 7.69 -9.00 8.80
CA ALA A 116 7.81 -9.31 7.38
C ALA A 116 6.43 -9.74 6.84
N ARG A 117 6.10 -9.31 5.62
CA ARG A 117 4.91 -9.83 4.95
C ARG A 117 5.10 -11.31 4.67
N SER A 118 4.04 -12.09 4.83
CA SER A 118 4.05 -13.50 4.43
C SER A 118 4.30 -13.62 2.92
N GLU A 119 4.87 -14.74 2.48
CA GLU A 119 5.09 -15.01 1.04
C GLU A 119 3.76 -14.97 0.26
N VAL A 120 2.69 -15.46 0.86
CA VAL A 120 1.32 -15.38 0.33
C VAL A 120 0.90 -13.93 0.02
N LEU A 121 1.20 -12.98 0.91
CA LEU A 121 0.89 -11.56 0.66
C LEU A 121 1.76 -10.94 -0.43
N PHE A 122 2.97 -11.45 -0.66
CA PHE A 122 3.80 -11.01 -1.81
C PHE A 122 3.20 -11.51 -3.12
N GLU A 123 2.83 -12.77 -3.19
CA GLU A 123 2.22 -13.38 -4.36
C GLU A 123 0.88 -12.70 -4.71
N LEU A 124 0.00 -12.56 -3.74
CA LEU A 124 -1.26 -11.82 -3.90
C LEU A 124 -1.04 -10.39 -4.41
N LYS A 125 -0.01 -9.70 -3.90
CA LYS A 125 0.30 -8.35 -4.37
C LYS A 125 0.75 -8.32 -5.82
N GLU A 126 1.53 -9.28 -6.27
CA GLU A 126 1.98 -9.37 -7.66
C GLU A 126 0.81 -9.62 -8.60
N LEU A 127 -0.06 -10.58 -8.27
CA LEU A 127 -1.29 -10.86 -9.02
C LEU A 127 -2.23 -9.66 -9.05
N TYR A 128 -2.43 -8.99 -7.93
CA TYR A 128 -3.26 -7.79 -7.87
C TYR A 128 -2.72 -6.65 -8.76
N LEU A 129 -1.41 -6.41 -8.77
CA LEU A 129 -0.80 -5.40 -9.63
C LEU A 129 -0.91 -5.76 -11.11
N ALA A 130 -0.77 -7.02 -11.47
CA ALA A 130 -0.99 -7.53 -12.83
C ALA A 130 -2.45 -7.29 -13.26
N ARG A 131 -3.42 -7.62 -12.39
CA ARG A 131 -4.83 -7.34 -12.62
C ARG A 131 -5.11 -5.85 -12.87
N GLU A 132 -4.55 -4.97 -12.04
CA GLU A 132 -4.72 -3.52 -12.19
C GLU A 132 -4.13 -2.98 -13.51
N ALA A 133 -3.01 -3.54 -13.97
CA ALA A 133 -2.45 -3.22 -15.28
C ALA A 133 -3.40 -3.64 -16.41
N LEU A 134 -3.91 -4.88 -16.38
CA LEU A 134 -4.88 -5.38 -17.36
C LEU A 134 -6.17 -4.55 -17.40
N VAL A 135 -6.69 -4.10 -16.25
CA VAL A 135 -7.87 -3.22 -16.19
C VAL A 135 -7.60 -1.87 -16.84
N LYS A 136 -6.40 -1.31 -16.68
CA LYS A 136 -5.98 -0.08 -17.37
C LYS A 136 -5.90 -0.30 -18.89
N ASP A 137 -5.30 -1.41 -19.33
CA ASP A 137 -5.19 -1.77 -20.75
C ASP A 137 -6.57 -1.97 -21.39
N ARG A 138 -7.49 -2.65 -20.69
CA ARG A 138 -8.90 -2.79 -21.08
C ARG A 138 -9.57 -1.44 -21.30
N THR A 139 -9.40 -0.54 -20.34
CA THR A 139 -9.97 0.81 -20.41
C THR A 139 -9.40 1.59 -21.58
N ALA A 140 -8.08 1.53 -21.80
CA ALA A 140 -7.41 2.16 -22.91
C ALA A 140 -7.86 1.57 -24.26
N ALA A 141 -8.00 0.25 -24.36
CA ALA A 141 -8.51 -0.43 -25.57
C ALA A 141 -9.96 -0.06 -25.87
N ARG A 142 -10.84 -0.02 -24.85
CA ARG A 142 -12.24 0.43 -24.99
C ARG A 142 -12.34 1.87 -25.48
N ASN A 143 -11.50 2.77 -24.94
CA ASN A 143 -11.50 4.17 -25.36
C ASN A 143 -10.98 4.33 -26.80
N ARG A 144 -9.91 3.61 -27.18
CA ARG A 144 -9.44 3.58 -28.57
C ARG A 144 -10.51 3.07 -29.53
N GLY A 145 -11.23 2.01 -29.14
CA GLY A 145 -12.29 1.41 -29.93
C GLY A 145 -13.37 2.38 -30.38
N LYS A 146 -13.66 3.42 -29.57
CA LYS A 146 -14.67 4.45 -29.90
C LYS A 146 -14.31 5.29 -31.12
N ALA A 147 -13.02 5.46 -31.40
CA ALA A 147 -12.52 6.28 -32.52
C ALA A 147 -12.20 5.44 -33.78
N LEU A 148 -12.28 4.12 -33.74
CA LEU A 148 -11.96 3.25 -34.86
C LEU A 148 -13.10 3.24 -35.89
N THR A 149 -12.75 3.46 -37.16
CA THR A 149 -13.70 3.41 -38.29
C THR A 149 -13.51 2.16 -39.15
N LEU A 150 -12.26 1.74 -39.39
CA LEU A 150 -11.92 0.60 -40.24
C LEU A 150 -12.30 -0.75 -39.60
N SER A 151 -12.98 -1.62 -40.37
CA SER A 151 -13.43 -2.95 -39.90
C SER A 151 -12.28 -3.84 -39.42
N LEU A 152 -11.12 -3.80 -40.08
CA LEU A 152 -9.93 -4.51 -39.66
C LEU A 152 -9.50 -4.10 -38.21
N LEU A 153 -9.40 -2.80 -37.96
CA LEU A 153 -8.96 -2.26 -36.67
C LEU A 153 -10.00 -2.53 -35.57
N LYS A 154 -11.30 -2.43 -35.88
CA LYS A 154 -12.39 -2.80 -34.94
C LYS A 154 -12.27 -4.26 -34.52
N ARG A 155 -12.07 -5.19 -35.49
CA ARG A 155 -11.90 -6.60 -35.20
C ARG A 155 -10.67 -6.89 -34.35
N GLN A 156 -9.51 -6.31 -34.67
CA GLN A 156 -8.29 -6.46 -33.88
C GLN A 156 -8.47 -5.92 -32.46
N ASN A 157 -9.15 -4.79 -32.29
CA ASN A 157 -9.41 -4.22 -30.97
C ASN A 157 -10.39 -5.07 -30.16
N ALA A 158 -11.39 -5.68 -30.80
CA ALA A 158 -12.32 -6.61 -30.16
C ALA A 158 -11.59 -7.88 -29.67
N GLN A 159 -10.74 -8.49 -30.50
CA GLN A 159 -9.91 -9.63 -30.10
C GLN A 159 -8.99 -9.32 -28.93
N ARG A 160 -8.38 -8.13 -28.94
CA ARG A 160 -7.55 -7.67 -27.79
C ARG A 160 -8.37 -7.53 -26.52
N LEU A 161 -9.56 -6.95 -26.58
CA LEU A 161 -10.44 -6.81 -25.44
C LEU A 161 -10.83 -8.17 -24.86
N GLU A 162 -11.21 -9.11 -25.72
CA GLU A 162 -11.54 -10.47 -25.30
C GLU A 162 -10.34 -11.18 -24.62
N GLN A 163 -9.14 -11.02 -25.18
CA GLN A 163 -7.91 -11.55 -24.57
C GLN A 163 -7.68 -10.96 -23.18
N ILE A 164 -7.80 -9.63 -23.05
CA ILE A 164 -7.59 -8.95 -21.76
C ILE A 164 -8.66 -9.41 -20.74
N ASP A 165 -9.93 -9.53 -21.14
CA ASP A 165 -10.99 -9.99 -20.24
C ASP A 165 -10.74 -11.43 -19.76
N ARG A 166 -10.26 -12.33 -20.62
CA ARG A 166 -9.82 -13.69 -20.22
C ARG A 166 -8.65 -13.65 -19.23
N GLN A 167 -7.64 -12.83 -19.49
CA GLN A 167 -6.48 -12.69 -18.60
C GLN A 167 -6.89 -12.15 -17.22
N ILE A 168 -7.81 -11.17 -17.17
CA ILE A 168 -8.35 -10.66 -15.91
C ILE A 168 -9.04 -11.79 -15.14
N ALA A 169 -9.91 -12.56 -15.79
CA ALA A 169 -10.60 -13.68 -15.14
C ALA A 169 -9.62 -14.73 -14.59
N THR A 170 -8.58 -15.06 -15.34
CA THR A 170 -7.53 -16.00 -14.89
C THR A 170 -6.80 -15.49 -13.66
N VAL A 171 -6.40 -14.21 -13.65
CA VAL A 171 -5.70 -13.61 -12.50
C VAL A 171 -6.63 -13.51 -11.28
N GLU A 172 -7.90 -13.16 -11.47
CA GLU A 172 -8.89 -13.12 -10.39
C GLU A 172 -9.14 -14.50 -9.79
N ALA A 173 -9.21 -15.55 -10.61
CA ALA A 173 -9.33 -16.93 -10.15
C ALA A 173 -8.10 -17.36 -9.32
N ALA A 174 -6.89 -17.02 -9.77
CA ALA A 174 -5.66 -17.31 -9.03
C ALA A 174 -5.61 -16.58 -7.67
N ILE A 175 -6.05 -15.32 -7.61
CA ILE A 175 -6.16 -14.57 -6.34
C ILE A 175 -7.15 -15.27 -5.39
N LEU A 176 -8.33 -15.67 -5.89
CA LEU A 176 -9.33 -16.36 -5.08
C LEU A 176 -8.80 -17.70 -4.55
N GLN A 177 -8.14 -18.49 -5.37
CA GLN A 177 -7.50 -19.75 -4.94
C GLN A 177 -6.55 -19.56 -3.77
N ILE A 178 -5.69 -18.53 -3.84
CA ILE A 178 -4.74 -18.24 -2.75
C ILE A 178 -5.47 -17.77 -1.48
N VAL A 179 -6.50 -16.93 -1.65
CA VAL A 179 -7.30 -16.44 -0.51
C VAL A 179 -8.06 -17.59 0.16
N GLU A 180 -8.65 -18.50 -0.61
CA GLU A 180 -9.41 -19.65 -0.09
C GLU A 180 -8.51 -20.73 0.55
N ALA A 181 -7.25 -20.81 0.15
CA ALA A 181 -6.27 -21.72 0.74
C ALA A 181 -5.75 -21.29 2.13
N ASP A 182 -5.95 -20.03 2.51
CA ASP A 182 -5.57 -19.49 3.82
C ASP A 182 -6.84 -19.08 4.60
N GLU A 183 -7.20 -19.83 5.63
CA GLU A 183 -8.42 -19.63 6.44
C GLU A 183 -8.55 -18.20 6.96
N SER A 184 -7.46 -17.60 7.44
CA SER A 184 -7.45 -16.22 7.94
C SER A 184 -7.72 -15.20 6.84
N LEU A 185 -7.20 -15.42 5.63
CA LEU A 185 -7.47 -14.55 4.48
C LEU A 185 -8.91 -14.76 3.97
N ALA A 186 -9.40 -15.99 3.93
CA ALA A 186 -10.77 -16.31 3.51
C ALA A 186 -11.81 -15.64 4.42
N ASP A 187 -11.64 -15.73 5.73
CA ASP A 187 -12.52 -15.07 6.71
C ASP A 187 -12.52 -13.56 6.54
N ARG A 188 -11.35 -12.96 6.42
CA ARG A 188 -11.19 -11.52 6.19
C ARG A 188 -11.81 -11.08 4.86
N PHE A 189 -11.67 -11.88 3.83
CA PHE A 189 -12.27 -11.62 2.53
C PHE A 189 -13.80 -11.69 2.61
N ALA A 190 -14.35 -12.72 3.23
CA ALA A 190 -15.80 -12.88 3.44
C ALA A 190 -16.41 -11.68 4.20
N ILE A 191 -15.73 -11.18 5.23
CA ILE A 191 -16.14 -9.98 5.96
C ILE A 191 -16.14 -8.75 5.02
N LEU A 192 -15.10 -8.56 4.23
CA LEU A 192 -14.96 -7.39 3.36
C LEU A 192 -16.00 -7.39 2.23
N ILE A 193 -16.24 -8.52 1.57
CA ILE A 193 -17.22 -8.61 0.47
C ILE A 193 -18.67 -8.49 0.96
N SER A 194 -18.94 -8.72 2.24
CA SER A 194 -20.27 -8.51 2.83
C SER A 194 -20.71 -7.05 2.81
N ILE A 195 -19.76 -6.10 2.70
CA ILE A 195 -20.05 -4.66 2.66
C ILE A 195 -20.60 -4.29 1.28
N PRO A 196 -21.84 -3.78 1.17
CA PRO A 196 -22.43 -3.40 -0.11
C PRO A 196 -21.57 -2.39 -0.87
N GLY A 197 -21.15 -2.77 -2.08
CA GLY A 197 -20.26 -1.99 -2.94
C GLY A 197 -18.79 -2.36 -2.86
N VAL A 198 -18.38 -3.19 -1.90
CA VAL A 198 -17.00 -3.70 -1.77
C VAL A 198 -16.94 -5.12 -2.34
N SER A 199 -16.83 -5.29 -3.64
CA SER A 199 -16.62 -6.61 -4.26
C SER A 199 -15.13 -6.88 -4.45
N ILE A 200 -14.67 -6.77 -5.66
CA ILE A 200 -13.27 -6.96 -6.04
C ILE A 200 -12.28 -6.00 -5.33
N THR A 201 -12.77 -4.86 -4.82
CA THR A 201 -11.99 -3.93 -3.99
C THR A 201 -11.56 -4.57 -2.66
N ALA A 202 -12.22 -5.65 -2.23
CA ALA A 202 -11.79 -6.43 -1.07
C ALA A 202 -10.32 -6.90 -1.23
N PHE A 203 -9.90 -7.29 -2.44
CA PHE A 203 -8.50 -7.64 -2.71
C PHE A 203 -7.54 -6.48 -2.44
N ALA A 204 -7.90 -5.26 -2.89
CA ALA A 204 -7.10 -4.07 -2.61
C ALA A 204 -6.95 -3.82 -1.10
N LEU A 205 -8.02 -3.98 -0.34
CA LEU A 205 -8.01 -3.78 1.11
C LEU A 205 -7.20 -4.87 1.82
N LEU A 206 -7.35 -6.16 1.47
CA LEU A 206 -6.59 -7.26 2.03
C LEU A 206 -5.08 -7.09 1.78
N ILE A 207 -4.71 -6.80 0.54
CA ILE A 207 -3.32 -6.81 0.09
C ILE A 207 -2.61 -5.50 0.45
N ALA A 208 -3.27 -4.37 0.26
CA ALA A 208 -2.66 -3.06 0.47
C ALA A 208 -2.82 -2.54 1.91
N MET A 209 -3.76 -3.08 2.70
CA MET A 209 -3.98 -2.71 4.10
C MET A 209 -4.13 -3.94 5.01
N PRO A 210 -3.10 -4.80 5.12
CA PRO A 210 -3.18 -5.98 5.99
C PRO A 210 -3.40 -5.63 7.47
N GLU A 211 -3.10 -4.40 7.88
CA GLU A 211 -3.29 -3.88 9.23
C GLU A 211 -4.77 -3.59 9.59
N LEU A 212 -5.70 -3.65 8.62
CA LEU A 212 -7.12 -3.48 8.92
C LEU A 212 -7.58 -4.53 9.95
N GLY A 213 -8.40 -4.10 10.87
CA GLY A 213 -8.85 -4.93 12.00
C GLY A 213 -8.05 -4.69 13.29
N SER A 214 -6.83 -4.11 13.19
CA SER A 214 -6.02 -3.74 14.36
C SER A 214 -5.90 -2.23 14.58
N LEU A 215 -6.39 -1.42 13.64
CA LEU A 215 -6.22 0.03 13.66
C LEU A 215 -7.38 0.73 14.40
N GLU A 216 -7.09 1.94 14.92
CA GLU A 216 -8.14 2.88 15.28
C GLU A 216 -8.72 3.54 14.02
N ALA A 217 -9.98 4.04 14.09
CA ALA A 217 -10.68 4.63 12.95
C ALA A 217 -9.91 5.77 12.26
N GLY A 218 -9.26 6.61 13.05
CA GLY A 218 -8.40 7.70 12.57
C GLY A 218 -7.15 7.20 11.85
N GLN A 219 -6.52 6.16 12.38
CA GLN A 219 -5.33 5.53 11.79
C GLN A 219 -5.66 4.87 10.45
N ALA A 220 -6.76 4.12 10.36
CA ALA A 220 -7.23 3.48 9.12
C ALA A 220 -7.50 4.54 8.03
N ALA A 221 -8.20 5.63 8.38
CA ALA A 221 -8.47 6.73 7.46
C ALA A 221 -7.19 7.45 7.01
N ASN A 222 -6.24 7.67 7.92
CA ASN A 222 -4.95 8.32 7.62
C ASN A 222 -4.08 7.45 6.72
N LEU A 223 -3.99 6.15 7.02
CA LEU A 223 -3.22 5.20 6.23
C LEU A 223 -3.76 5.05 4.80
N ALA A 224 -5.08 5.12 4.62
CA ALA A 224 -5.71 5.19 3.30
C ALA A 224 -5.58 6.58 2.62
N GLY A 225 -5.03 7.58 3.31
CA GLY A 225 -4.91 8.96 2.82
C GLY A 225 -6.27 9.67 2.66
N LEU A 226 -7.26 9.29 3.48
CA LEU A 226 -8.62 9.81 3.47
C LEU A 226 -8.94 10.69 4.71
N ALA A 227 -7.98 10.86 5.61
CA ALA A 227 -8.10 11.81 6.71
C ALA A 227 -7.88 13.24 6.19
N PRO A 228 -8.80 14.18 6.45
CA PRO A 228 -8.61 15.59 6.10
C PRO A 228 -7.44 16.18 6.90
N ILE A 229 -6.53 16.82 6.19
CA ILE A 229 -5.41 17.56 6.79
C ILE A 229 -5.79 19.04 6.81
N ALA A 230 -5.91 19.61 7.99
CA ALA A 230 -6.17 21.03 8.16
C ALA A 230 -4.95 21.85 7.71
N ARG A 231 -5.22 23.03 7.17
CA ARG A 231 -4.21 24.06 6.88
C ARG A 231 -4.64 25.31 7.61
N GLN A 232 -3.99 25.58 8.70
CA GLN A 232 -4.27 26.76 9.54
C GLN A 232 -2.94 27.40 9.95
N SER A 233 -2.88 28.70 9.89
CA SER A 233 -1.70 29.47 10.32
C SER A 233 -2.17 30.81 10.89
N GLY A 234 -1.99 31.03 12.17
CA GLY A 234 -2.48 32.20 12.86
C GLY A 234 -3.99 32.39 12.68
N ARG A 235 -4.40 33.54 12.16
CA ARG A 235 -5.83 33.85 11.87
C ARG A 235 -6.34 33.26 10.57
N TRP A 236 -5.46 32.69 9.73
CA TRP A 236 -5.87 32.13 8.43
C TRP A 236 -6.34 30.68 8.60
N THR A 237 -7.56 30.41 8.11
CA THR A 237 -8.17 29.08 8.10
C THR A 237 -8.38 28.63 6.67
N GLY A 238 -7.47 27.77 6.17
CA GLY A 238 -7.56 27.21 4.84
C GLY A 238 -8.49 26.01 4.76
N ARG A 239 -8.84 25.61 3.53
CA ARG A 239 -9.63 24.41 3.29
C ARG A 239 -8.84 23.15 3.61
N SER A 240 -9.43 22.23 4.37
CA SER A 240 -8.86 20.90 4.59
C SER A 240 -8.86 20.09 3.29
N SER A 241 -7.79 19.34 3.05
CA SER A 241 -7.65 18.47 1.88
C SER A 241 -7.09 17.11 2.28
N ILE A 242 -7.43 16.08 1.51
CA ILE A 242 -6.81 14.76 1.68
C ILE A 242 -5.47 14.71 0.96
N ARG A 243 -4.46 14.09 1.59
CA ARG A 243 -3.14 13.83 0.98
C ARG A 243 -2.38 12.74 1.72
N GLY A 244 -1.33 12.23 1.10
CA GLY A 244 -0.52 11.16 1.68
C GLY A 244 -1.23 9.81 1.66
N GLY A 245 -0.86 8.92 2.56
CA GLY A 245 -1.38 7.56 2.65
C GLY A 245 -1.14 6.70 1.41
N ARG A 246 -1.85 5.59 1.34
CA ARG A 246 -1.75 4.61 0.23
C ARG A 246 -2.66 5.01 -0.92
N ALA A 247 -2.08 5.54 -1.99
CA ALA A 247 -2.83 6.08 -3.14
C ALA A 247 -3.62 5.00 -3.89
N ASP A 248 -3.08 3.79 -3.98
CA ASP A 248 -3.70 2.60 -4.58
C ASP A 248 -5.01 2.23 -3.86
N VAL A 249 -5.01 2.19 -2.53
CA VAL A 249 -6.21 1.97 -1.71
C VAL A 249 -7.26 3.06 -1.97
N ARG A 250 -6.83 4.31 -1.98
CA ARG A 250 -7.73 5.44 -2.22
C ARG A 250 -8.36 5.38 -3.61
N GLN A 251 -7.59 5.00 -4.63
CA GLN A 251 -8.09 4.81 -5.99
C GLN A 251 -9.08 3.65 -6.05
N ALA A 252 -8.76 2.51 -5.42
CA ALA A 252 -9.63 1.34 -5.39
C ALA A 252 -10.98 1.61 -4.71
N LEU A 253 -11.02 2.46 -3.68
CA LEU A 253 -12.25 2.79 -2.93
C LEU A 253 -13.19 3.75 -3.67
N TYR A 254 -12.79 4.37 -4.78
CA TYR A 254 -13.62 5.36 -5.46
C TYR A 254 -14.89 4.76 -6.06
N MET A 255 -14.77 3.68 -6.83
CA MET A 255 -15.92 3.00 -7.43
C MET A 255 -16.85 2.38 -6.37
N PRO A 256 -16.34 1.65 -5.35
CA PRO A 256 -17.13 1.21 -4.21
C PRO A 256 -17.91 2.33 -3.52
N ALA A 257 -17.32 3.50 -3.36
CA ALA A 257 -18.02 4.63 -2.75
C ALA A 257 -19.18 5.12 -3.60
N LEU A 258 -19.07 5.13 -4.93
CA LEU A 258 -20.16 5.43 -5.85
C LEU A 258 -21.30 4.41 -5.73
N VAL A 259 -20.96 3.12 -5.68
CA VAL A 259 -21.95 2.04 -5.52
C VAL A 259 -22.61 2.11 -4.14
N ALA A 260 -21.82 2.25 -3.08
CA ALA A 260 -22.32 2.34 -1.72
C ALA A 260 -23.22 3.58 -1.51
N ALA A 261 -22.90 4.72 -2.11
CA ALA A 261 -23.72 5.92 -2.06
C ALA A 261 -25.13 5.72 -2.71
N ARG A 262 -25.30 4.68 -3.53
CA ARG A 262 -26.60 4.34 -4.16
C ARG A 262 -27.32 3.21 -3.46
N PHE A 263 -26.61 2.16 -3.07
CA PHE A 263 -27.18 0.87 -2.67
C PHE A 263 -26.98 0.51 -1.19
N ASN A 264 -26.03 1.15 -0.49
CA ASN A 264 -25.89 0.96 0.94
C ASN A 264 -26.72 2.01 1.69
N PRO A 265 -27.74 1.64 2.49
CA PRO A 265 -28.64 2.59 3.13
C PRO A 265 -27.93 3.66 3.96
N ASP A 266 -26.97 3.25 4.80
CA ASP A 266 -26.19 4.14 5.68
C ASP A 266 -25.32 5.13 4.88
N MET A 267 -24.70 4.65 3.80
CA MET A 267 -23.84 5.48 2.96
C MET A 267 -24.66 6.42 2.07
N LYS A 268 -25.81 5.97 1.57
CA LYS A 268 -26.76 6.77 0.80
C LYS A 268 -27.29 7.93 1.63
N ALA A 269 -27.75 7.67 2.85
CA ALA A 269 -28.22 8.71 3.77
C ALA A 269 -27.13 9.74 4.08
N LYS A 270 -25.90 9.26 4.36
CA LYS A 270 -24.76 10.15 4.62
C LYS A 270 -24.37 10.98 3.40
N TYR A 271 -24.34 10.38 2.21
CA TYR A 271 -24.05 11.10 0.96
C TYR A 271 -25.09 12.20 0.70
N ALA A 272 -26.38 11.86 0.76
CA ALA A 272 -27.48 12.80 0.57
C ALA A 272 -27.41 13.98 1.58
N HIS A 273 -27.16 13.69 2.86
CA HIS A 273 -26.94 14.72 3.88
C HIS A 273 -25.81 15.67 3.52
N LEU A 274 -24.64 15.15 3.07
CA LEU A 274 -23.49 15.99 2.69
C LEU A 274 -23.79 16.88 1.48
N ILE A 275 -24.51 16.37 0.49
CA ILE A 275 -24.96 17.18 -0.67
C ILE A 275 -25.94 18.26 -0.22
N LYS A 276 -26.92 17.90 0.62
CA LYS A 276 -27.90 18.87 1.15
C LYS A 276 -27.24 20.00 1.95
N THR A 277 -26.12 19.70 2.64
CA THR A 277 -25.32 20.71 3.38
C THR A 277 -24.33 21.47 2.49
N GLY A 278 -24.47 21.41 1.16
CA GLY A 278 -23.68 22.19 0.20
C GLY A 278 -22.27 21.66 -0.06
N LYS A 279 -21.95 20.42 0.34
CA LYS A 279 -20.62 19.84 0.03
C LYS A 279 -20.55 19.43 -1.44
N PRO A 280 -19.44 19.74 -2.16
CA PRO A 280 -19.24 19.28 -3.54
C PRO A 280 -19.28 17.74 -3.62
N ALA A 281 -19.82 17.19 -4.71
CA ALA A 281 -20.00 15.75 -4.90
C ALA A 281 -18.71 14.93 -4.68
N LYS A 282 -17.56 15.40 -5.17
CA LYS A 282 -16.26 14.74 -4.95
C LYS A 282 -15.86 14.71 -3.46
N VAL A 283 -16.18 15.77 -2.70
CA VAL A 283 -15.91 15.82 -1.26
C VAL A 283 -16.83 14.85 -0.51
N ALA A 284 -18.11 14.80 -0.89
CA ALA A 284 -19.07 13.86 -0.33
C ALA A 284 -18.65 12.40 -0.61
N LEU A 285 -18.23 12.07 -1.84
CA LEU A 285 -17.71 10.75 -2.19
C LEU A 285 -16.44 10.40 -1.39
N THR A 286 -15.51 11.35 -1.22
CA THR A 286 -14.33 11.14 -0.39
C THR A 286 -14.70 10.81 1.08
N ALA A 287 -15.75 11.44 1.60
CA ALA A 287 -16.25 11.11 2.93
C ALA A 287 -16.86 9.70 3.00
N ILE A 288 -17.53 9.24 1.92
CA ILE A 288 -18.00 7.85 1.82
C ILE A 288 -16.84 6.87 1.73
N MET A 289 -15.81 7.15 0.92
CA MET A 289 -14.57 6.33 0.87
C MET A 289 -13.95 6.17 2.27
N ARG A 290 -13.86 7.27 3.03
CA ARG A 290 -13.38 7.24 4.42
C ARG A 290 -14.28 6.38 5.31
N LYS A 291 -15.58 6.50 5.19
CA LYS A 291 -16.52 5.66 5.95
C LYS A 291 -16.40 4.19 5.61
N LEU A 292 -16.19 3.84 4.34
CA LEU A 292 -16.01 2.44 3.90
C LEU A 292 -14.75 1.82 4.51
N VAL A 293 -13.60 2.51 4.51
CA VAL A 293 -12.38 1.97 5.11
C VAL A 293 -12.48 1.84 6.63
N VAL A 294 -13.12 2.80 7.29
CA VAL A 294 -13.37 2.75 8.74
C VAL A 294 -14.35 1.61 9.09
N LEU A 295 -15.39 1.42 8.28
CA LEU A 295 -16.33 0.31 8.43
C LEU A 295 -15.64 -1.04 8.23
N ALA A 296 -14.84 -1.19 7.17
CA ALA A 296 -14.06 -2.39 6.91
C ALA A 296 -13.14 -2.73 8.10
N ASN A 297 -12.44 -1.73 8.64
CA ASN A 297 -11.60 -1.91 9.82
C ASN A 297 -12.41 -2.34 11.06
N ALA A 298 -13.56 -1.74 11.30
CA ALA A 298 -14.41 -2.07 12.44
C ALA A 298 -15.00 -3.47 12.35
N LEU A 299 -15.43 -3.91 11.16
CA LEU A 299 -15.97 -5.25 10.94
C LEU A 299 -14.90 -6.33 11.11
N LEU A 300 -13.69 -6.10 10.55
CA LEU A 300 -12.56 -7.00 10.75
C LEU A 300 -12.12 -7.07 12.22
N LYS A 301 -12.12 -5.94 12.96
CA LYS A 301 -11.80 -5.91 14.39
C LYS A 301 -12.83 -6.70 15.22
N ALA A 302 -14.11 -6.64 14.83
CA ALA A 302 -15.20 -7.35 15.47
C ALA A 302 -15.40 -8.78 14.95
N ASN A 303 -14.60 -9.23 13.98
CA ASN A 303 -14.71 -10.51 13.28
C ASN A 303 -16.15 -10.84 12.88
N ARG A 304 -16.85 -9.92 12.22
CA ARG A 304 -18.25 -10.10 11.80
C ARG A 304 -18.53 -9.52 10.42
N THR A 305 -19.47 -10.10 9.72
CA THR A 305 -19.99 -9.58 8.46
C THR A 305 -20.81 -8.31 8.65
N TRP A 306 -21.01 -7.56 7.58
CA TRP A 306 -21.86 -6.38 7.58
C TRP A 306 -23.34 -6.80 7.65
N THR A 307 -24.10 -6.09 8.46
CA THR A 307 -25.56 -6.17 8.52
C THR A 307 -26.13 -4.74 8.46
N PRO A 308 -27.29 -4.53 7.82
CA PRO A 308 -27.97 -3.23 7.89
C PRO A 308 -28.19 -2.84 9.36
N LYS A 309 -28.11 -1.54 9.66
CA LYS A 309 -28.60 -1.07 10.95
C LYS A 309 -30.11 -1.26 10.96
N THR A 310 -30.59 -2.04 11.88
CA THR A 310 -32.01 -2.02 12.24
C THR A 310 -32.36 -0.61 12.68
N ALA A 311 -33.38 -0.02 12.03
CA ALA A 311 -33.88 1.32 12.33
C ALA A 311 -34.46 1.38 13.74
#